data_fd8935145a2f955e625ead4f7e665212
#
_entry.id   fd8935145a2f955e625ead4f7e665212
#
_cell.length_a   1.000
_cell.length_b   1.000
_cell.length_c   1.000
_cell.angle_alpha   90.00
_cell.angle_beta   90.00
_cell.angle_gamma   90.00
#
_symmetry.space_group_name_H-M   'P 1'
#
loop_
_entity.id
_entity.type
_entity.pdbx_description
1 polymer ?
#
loop_
_entity_poly.entity_id
_entity_poly.type
_entity_poly.pdbx_seq_one_letter_code
_entity_poly.pdbx_strand_id
1 'polypeptide(L)'
;CAFCDNCERGYSGACLTVNPPNYGSAYGYAGMGTLVGAQAQMLRVPFADANCLIVPGEEGDDLEDDFVLLADAFVTGYHAATLAEVRPGSTVAVFGAGAVGLLAAYSALLIGAAEVYVVDGVDARLRIAEDIGAIPVDLRRGDPVEQIFEMRRRDRRAGPRGPSAEQMGGVMCAIDAAGFQARDRTDMSKENPTQLIDDLARVVNPTGSIAMIGVWEPHDPHPVDADAGKGRFTVPWGTFFQKGVSVRFGRTHDERYNRTLRDLIVSGRAKPSRIVTQRLPLGLAPIAYDAFDRRADGYVKVLFKPK
;
A
#
# COMPACT_ATOMS: atom_id res chain seq x y z
N CYS A 1 19.47 11.91 1.17
CA CYS A 1 20.82 12.49 1.25
C CYS A 1 21.77 11.68 2.15
N ALA A 2 21.25 10.83 3.01
CA ALA A 2 21.97 9.97 3.97
C ALA A 2 22.73 10.68 5.12
N PHE A 3 22.74 12.00 5.20
CA PHE A 3 23.52 12.74 6.21
C PHE A 3 22.73 13.79 7.02
N CYS A 4 21.43 13.98 6.79
CA CYS A 4 20.60 14.83 7.65
C CYS A 4 20.01 14.01 8.81
N ASP A 5 19.61 14.67 9.90
CA ASP A 5 19.10 14.00 11.10
C ASP A 5 18.02 12.94 10.82
N ASN A 6 17.09 13.23 9.89
CA ASN A 6 16.06 12.28 9.55
C ASN A 6 16.62 11.06 8.81
N CYS A 7 17.54 11.26 7.85
CA CYS A 7 18.16 10.15 7.12
C CYS A 7 19.02 9.27 8.04
N GLU A 8 19.82 9.85 8.91
CA GLU A 8 20.65 9.12 9.89
C GLU A 8 19.80 8.27 10.85
N ARG A 9 18.60 8.75 11.18
CA ARG A 9 17.62 8.01 11.99
C ARG A 9 16.79 6.99 11.18
N GLY A 10 17.05 6.84 9.87
CA GLY A 10 16.34 5.90 8.98
C GLY A 10 15.00 6.42 8.44
N TYR A 11 14.75 7.74 8.49
CA TYR A 11 13.55 8.37 7.97
C TYR A 11 13.81 9.07 6.63
N SER A 12 14.34 8.35 5.66
CA SER A 12 14.76 8.88 4.36
C SER A 12 13.62 9.52 3.55
N GLY A 13 12.40 8.98 3.61
CA GLY A 13 11.21 9.57 3.00
C GLY A 13 10.83 10.95 3.56
N ALA A 14 11.42 11.36 4.70
CA ALA A 14 11.28 12.68 5.31
C ALA A 14 12.61 13.46 5.31
N CYS A 15 13.45 13.25 4.30
CA CYS A 15 14.76 13.91 4.17
C CYS A 15 14.65 15.43 4.22
N LEU A 16 15.48 16.07 5.06
CA LEU A 16 15.46 17.53 5.28
C LEU A 16 16.28 18.31 4.23
N THR A 17 17.02 17.62 3.35
CA THR A 17 17.97 18.26 2.41
C THR A 17 17.43 18.36 0.99
N VAL A 18 16.57 17.42 0.57
CA VAL A 18 16.21 17.25 -0.85
C VAL A 18 15.15 18.22 -1.38
N ASN A 19 14.41 18.90 -0.49
CA ASN A 19 13.27 19.76 -0.86
C ASN A 19 13.06 20.94 0.11
N PRO A 20 14.06 21.77 0.42
CA PRO A 20 13.88 22.89 1.33
C PRO A 20 12.95 23.96 0.73
N PRO A 21 12.11 24.65 1.52
CA PRO A 21 11.97 24.52 2.99
C PRO A 21 11.10 23.34 3.46
N ASN A 22 10.58 22.53 2.55
CA ASN A 22 9.81 21.31 2.83
C ASN A 22 10.76 20.13 3.09
N TYR A 23 10.18 18.95 3.33
CA TYR A 23 10.91 17.70 3.56
C TYR A 23 10.46 16.61 2.58
N GLY A 24 11.35 15.66 2.31
CA GLY A 24 11.12 14.57 1.39
C GLY A 24 11.03 15.04 -0.07
N SER A 25 11.28 14.13 -0.99
CA SER A 25 11.11 14.37 -2.43
C SER A 25 10.77 13.04 -3.11
N ALA A 26 9.96 13.10 -4.16
CA ALA A 26 9.67 11.97 -5.00
C ALA A 26 9.61 12.37 -6.47
N TYR A 27 10.03 11.46 -7.34
CA TYR A 27 9.97 11.67 -8.77
C TYR A 27 8.53 11.75 -9.27
N GLY A 28 8.20 12.82 -10.00
CA GLY A 28 6.88 12.99 -10.61
C GLY A 28 5.74 13.32 -9.64
N TYR A 29 6.04 13.54 -8.36
CA TYR A 29 5.02 13.92 -7.38
C TYR A 29 5.04 15.44 -7.18
N ALA A 30 4.04 16.14 -7.71
CA ALA A 30 4.00 17.60 -7.79
C ALA A 30 4.14 18.31 -6.41
N GLY A 31 3.59 17.73 -5.34
CA GLY A 31 3.68 18.25 -3.96
C GLY A 31 5.02 17.98 -3.26
N MET A 32 5.96 17.25 -3.90
CA MET A 32 7.19 16.76 -3.26
C MET A 32 8.47 17.20 -3.95
N GLY A 33 8.57 18.45 -4.34
CA GLY A 33 9.78 19.03 -4.90
C GLY A 33 9.77 19.13 -6.42
N THR A 34 10.95 19.38 -6.99
CA THR A 34 11.12 19.74 -8.41
C THR A 34 11.59 18.58 -9.28
N LEU A 35 11.62 17.35 -8.75
CA LEU A 35 12.04 16.18 -9.51
C LEU A 35 10.93 15.76 -10.47
N VAL A 36 11.23 15.81 -11.77
CA VAL A 36 10.32 15.33 -12.82
C VAL A 36 10.14 13.81 -12.76
N GLY A 37 9.17 13.27 -13.51
CA GLY A 37 8.89 11.83 -13.53
C GLY A 37 10.09 10.97 -13.93
N ALA A 38 10.17 9.77 -13.36
CA ALA A 38 11.27 8.83 -13.57
C ALA A 38 11.06 7.87 -14.76
N GLN A 39 9.92 7.91 -15.43
CA GLN A 39 9.64 7.08 -16.60
C GLN A 39 10.29 7.71 -17.85
N ALA A 40 11.60 7.52 -17.99
CA ALA A 40 12.43 8.15 -19.02
C ALA A 40 13.62 7.25 -19.34
N GLN A 41 14.23 7.45 -20.50
CA GLN A 41 15.47 6.78 -20.90
C GLN A 41 16.69 7.19 -20.04
N MET A 42 16.68 8.42 -19.53
CA MET A 42 17.73 8.95 -18.65
C MET A 42 17.09 9.66 -17.45
N LEU A 43 17.67 9.44 -16.28
CA LEU A 43 17.21 10.00 -15.02
C LEU A 43 18.37 10.64 -14.26
N ARG A 44 18.18 11.87 -13.80
CA ARG A 44 19.10 12.49 -12.86
C ARG A 44 18.80 12.03 -11.44
N VAL A 45 19.75 11.38 -10.78
CA VAL A 45 19.61 10.92 -9.39
C VAL A 45 20.46 11.78 -8.45
N PRO A 46 19.86 12.69 -7.65
CA PRO A 46 20.59 13.41 -6.61
C PRO A 46 21.07 12.42 -5.52
N PHE A 47 22.27 12.68 -4.97
CA PHE A 47 22.85 11.81 -3.93
C PHE A 47 22.87 10.33 -4.33
N ALA A 48 23.37 10.03 -5.54
CA ALA A 48 23.28 8.70 -6.13
C ALA A 48 23.88 7.60 -5.24
N ASP A 49 24.99 7.90 -4.53
CA ASP A 49 25.63 6.96 -3.60
C ASP A 49 24.69 6.48 -2.48
N ALA A 50 23.71 7.31 -2.11
CA ALA A 50 22.70 6.97 -1.11
C ALA A 50 21.42 6.37 -1.72
N ASN A 51 21.03 6.86 -2.91
CA ASN A 51 19.71 6.58 -3.48
C ASN A 51 19.74 5.47 -4.55
N CYS A 52 20.93 5.08 -5.06
CA CYS A 52 21.04 3.93 -5.96
C CYS A 52 21.27 2.64 -5.17
N LEU A 53 20.46 1.64 -5.45
CA LEU A 53 20.65 0.28 -4.96
C LEU A 53 21.28 -0.57 -6.05
N ILE A 54 22.44 -1.15 -5.76
CA ILE A 54 23.05 -2.14 -6.65
C ILE A 54 22.25 -3.43 -6.56
N VAL A 55 21.77 -3.91 -7.69
CA VAL A 55 21.12 -5.20 -7.86
C VAL A 55 22.03 -6.15 -8.66
N PRO A 56 22.04 -7.46 -8.38
CA PRO A 56 22.79 -8.41 -9.18
C PRO A 56 22.07 -8.70 -10.50
N GLY A 57 22.81 -9.24 -11.47
CA GLY A 57 22.29 -9.65 -12.77
C GLY A 57 22.63 -8.69 -13.89
N GLU A 58 22.11 -8.99 -15.07
CA GLU A 58 22.29 -8.22 -16.30
C GLU A 58 20.96 -7.67 -16.79
N GLU A 59 20.99 -6.64 -17.65
CA GLU A 59 19.78 -6.07 -18.25
C GLU A 59 19.00 -7.16 -19.01
N GLY A 60 17.71 -7.30 -18.68
CA GLY A 60 16.79 -8.26 -19.33
C GLY A 60 16.77 -9.65 -18.70
N ASP A 61 17.41 -9.85 -17.56
CA ASP A 61 17.32 -11.13 -16.85
C ASP A 61 15.95 -11.34 -16.16
N ASP A 62 15.72 -12.57 -15.65
CA ASP A 62 14.43 -12.97 -15.07
C ASP A 62 14.03 -12.19 -13.80
N LEU A 63 14.96 -11.53 -13.13
CA LEU A 63 14.71 -10.77 -11.89
C LEU A 63 14.49 -9.28 -12.11
N GLU A 64 14.70 -8.76 -13.33
CA GLU A 64 14.56 -7.33 -13.63
C GLU A 64 13.18 -6.78 -13.24
N ASP A 65 12.12 -7.51 -13.56
CA ASP A 65 10.74 -7.12 -13.23
C ASP A 65 10.46 -7.11 -11.72
N ASP A 66 11.17 -7.93 -10.95
CA ASP A 66 11.09 -7.93 -9.50
C ASP A 66 11.87 -6.75 -8.90
N PHE A 67 13.08 -6.49 -9.41
CA PHE A 67 13.94 -5.42 -8.91
C PHE A 67 13.38 -4.02 -9.17
N VAL A 68 12.72 -3.78 -10.30
CA VAL A 68 12.13 -2.45 -10.58
C VAL A 68 11.06 -2.06 -9.55
N LEU A 69 10.40 -3.03 -8.91
CA LEU A 69 9.40 -2.78 -7.87
C LEU A 69 10.01 -2.36 -6.53
N LEU A 70 11.33 -2.49 -6.35
CA LEU A 70 12.06 -1.97 -5.19
C LEU A 70 12.18 -0.45 -5.20
N ALA A 71 11.91 0.20 -6.34
CA ALA A 71 11.99 1.66 -6.44
C ALA A 71 10.82 2.37 -5.71
N ASP A 72 9.70 1.65 -5.44
CA ASP A 72 8.53 2.22 -4.76
C ASP A 72 7.58 1.12 -4.25
N ALA A 73 6.82 0.47 -5.14
CA ALA A 73 5.60 -0.24 -4.75
C ALA A 73 5.85 -1.41 -3.76
N PHE A 74 6.94 -2.16 -3.91
CA PHE A 74 7.23 -3.27 -3.00
C PHE A 74 7.74 -2.80 -1.64
N VAL A 75 8.61 -1.80 -1.62
CA VAL A 75 9.09 -1.21 -0.36
C VAL A 75 7.96 -0.50 0.37
N THR A 76 7.05 0.16 -0.34
CA THR A 76 5.87 0.81 0.22
C THR A 76 4.89 -0.21 0.82
N GLY A 77 4.64 -1.31 0.12
CA GLY A 77 3.83 -2.41 0.65
C GLY A 77 4.43 -3.06 1.89
N TYR A 78 5.75 -3.26 1.90
CA TYR A 78 6.45 -3.80 3.07
C TYR A 78 6.45 -2.83 4.25
N HIS A 79 6.62 -1.54 3.97
CA HIS A 79 6.49 -0.48 4.99
C HIS A 79 5.08 -0.46 5.59
N ALA A 80 4.03 -0.59 4.79
CA ALA A 80 2.65 -0.66 5.27
C ALA A 80 2.43 -1.82 6.25
N ALA A 81 2.91 -3.02 5.91
CA ALA A 81 2.85 -4.18 6.81
C ALA A 81 3.65 -3.96 8.10
N THR A 82 4.81 -3.28 8.01
CA THR A 82 5.61 -2.92 9.19
C THR A 82 4.92 -1.87 10.06
N LEU A 83 4.32 -0.83 9.47
CA LEU A 83 3.55 0.18 10.22
C LEU A 83 2.34 -0.43 10.92
N ALA A 84 1.67 -1.39 10.28
CA ALA A 84 0.57 -2.15 10.87
C ALA A 84 1.02 -3.15 11.94
N GLU A 85 2.31 -3.23 12.24
CA GLU A 85 2.89 -4.18 13.20
C GLU A 85 2.58 -5.65 12.91
N VAL A 86 2.52 -6.00 11.62
CA VAL A 86 2.31 -7.38 11.22
C VAL A 86 3.44 -8.27 11.76
N ARG A 87 3.06 -9.40 12.35
CA ARG A 87 3.96 -10.42 12.93
C ARG A 87 3.52 -11.81 12.47
N PRO A 88 4.38 -12.83 12.61
CA PRO A 88 3.95 -14.20 12.36
C PRO A 88 2.69 -14.56 13.14
N GLY A 89 1.69 -15.11 12.43
CA GLY A 89 0.40 -15.43 13.01
C GLY A 89 -0.62 -14.29 13.05
N SER A 90 -0.27 -13.06 12.64
CA SER A 90 -1.21 -11.94 12.57
C SER A 90 -2.34 -12.21 11.57
N THR A 91 -3.50 -11.63 11.85
CA THR A 91 -4.61 -11.50 10.90
C THR A 91 -4.65 -10.08 10.37
N VAL A 92 -4.73 -9.91 9.06
CA VAL A 92 -4.56 -8.61 8.39
C VAL A 92 -5.72 -8.33 7.46
N ALA A 93 -6.21 -7.08 7.41
CA ALA A 93 -7.12 -6.62 6.38
C ALA A 93 -6.49 -5.44 5.63
N VAL A 94 -6.40 -5.52 4.31
CA VAL A 94 -5.89 -4.47 3.43
C VAL A 94 -7.04 -3.90 2.62
N PHE A 95 -7.27 -2.61 2.72
CA PHE A 95 -8.30 -1.89 1.97
C PHE A 95 -7.68 -1.18 0.77
N GLY A 96 -8.07 -1.63 -0.42
CA GLY A 96 -7.50 -1.25 -1.70
C GLY A 96 -6.52 -2.31 -2.23
N ALA A 97 -6.79 -2.85 -3.43
CA ALA A 97 -5.95 -3.82 -4.12
C ALA A 97 -5.23 -3.19 -5.33
N GLY A 98 -4.84 -1.93 -5.23
CA GLY A 98 -3.85 -1.34 -6.14
C GLY A 98 -2.48 -1.97 -5.95
N ALA A 99 -1.47 -1.54 -6.71
CA ALA A 99 -0.14 -2.13 -6.64
C ALA A 99 0.44 -2.11 -5.21
N VAL A 100 0.28 -1.02 -4.48
CA VAL A 100 0.72 -0.91 -3.08
C VAL A 100 -0.05 -1.84 -2.17
N GLY A 101 -1.39 -1.90 -2.29
CA GLY A 101 -2.22 -2.77 -1.45
C GLY A 101 -1.95 -4.26 -1.69
N LEU A 102 -1.81 -4.69 -2.94
CA LEU A 102 -1.42 -6.06 -3.27
C LEU A 102 -0.04 -6.42 -2.71
N LEU A 103 0.93 -5.50 -2.81
CA LEU A 103 2.27 -5.72 -2.26
C LEU A 103 2.31 -5.57 -0.73
N ALA A 104 1.38 -4.82 -0.10
CA ALA A 104 1.20 -4.82 1.35
C ALA A 104 0.65 -6.18 1.83
N ALA A 105 -0.34 -6.73 1.14
CA ALA A 105 -0.86 -8.07 1.41
C ALA A 105 0.22 -9.15 1.23
N TYR A 106 0.96 -9.08 0.12
CA TYR A 106 2.08 -9.98 -0.15
C TYR A 106 3.17 -9.89 0.92
N SER A 107 3.52 -8.66 1.34
CA SER A 107 4.50 -8.43 2.41
C SER A 107 4.03 -8.97 3.76
N ALA A 108 2.74 -8.81 4.08
CA ALA A 108 2.16 -9.39 5.29
C ALA A 108 2.30 -10.93 5.30
N LEU A 109 2.05 -11.60 4.16
CA LEU A 109 2.27 -13.04 4.00
C LEU A 109 3.75 -13.41 4.13
N LEU A 110 4.67 -12.65 3.52
CA LEU A 110 6.13 -12.85 3.65
C LEU A 110 6.61 -12.73 5.10
N ILE A 111 6.04 -11.82 5.89
CA ILE A 111 6.33 -11.65 7.32
C ILE A 111 5.78 -12.82 8.13
N GLY A 112 4.78 -13.55 7.61
CA GLY A 112 4.19 -14.73 8.26
C GLY A 112 2.80 -14.51 8.83
N ALA A 113 2.02 -13.54 8.30
CA ALA A 113 0.61 -13.41 8.66
C ALA A 113 -0.14 -14.73 8.40
N ALA A 114 -1.05 -15.10 9.30
CA ALA A 114 -1.84 -16.33 9.18
C ALA A 114 -3.01 -16.16 8.19
N GLU A 115 -3.60 -14.96 8.14
CA GLU A 115 -4.71 -14.63 7.25
C GLU A 115 -4.54 -13.20 6.77
N VAL A 116 -4.71 -12.98 5.46
CA VAL A 116 -4.67 -11.65 4.84
C VAL A 116 -5.89 -11.47 3.97
N TYR A 117 -6.78 -10.56 4.34
CA TYR A 117 -7.96 -10.16 3.60
C TYR A 117 -7.64 -8.96 2.74
N VAL A 118 -8.07 -8.94 1.47
CA VAL A 118 -7.85 -7.81 0.55
C VAL A 118 -9.18 -7.33 0.00
N VAL A 119 -9.53 -6.09 0.32
CA VAL A 119 -10.81 -5.46 -0.04
C VAL A 119 -10.63 -4.60 -1.28
N ASP A 120 -11.37 -4.86 -2.34
CA ASP A 120 -11.44 -4.04 -3.56
C ASP A 120 -12.75 -4.32 -4.31
N GLY A 121 -13.05 -3.51 -5.35
CA GLY A 121 -14.20 -3.69 -6.24
C GLY A 121 -13.80 -4.07 -7.67
N VAL A 122 -12.52 -4.33 -7.97
CA VAL A 122 -12.03 -4.64 -9.32
C VAL A 122 -11.65 -6.11 -9.42
N ASP A 123 -12.34 -6.86 -10.28
CA ASP A 123 -12.16 -8.31 -10.40
C ASP A 123 -10.72 -8.74 -10.70
N ALA A 124 -10.04 -8.03 -11.62
CA ALA A 124 -8.64 -8.33 -11.94
C ALA A 124 -7.71 -8.21 -10.73
N ARG A 125 -7.95 -7.23 -9.86
CA ARG A 125 -7.18 -7.01 -8.64
C ARG A 125 -7.47 -8.07 -7.59
N LEU A 126 -8.74 -8.45 -7.42
CA LEU A 126 -9.16 -9.51 -6.50
C LEU A 126 -8.61 -10.87 -6.91
N ARG A 127 -8.53 -11.18 -8.22
CA ARG A 127 -7.86 -12.40 -8.72
C ARG A 127 -6.38 -12.42 -8.35
N ILE A 128 -5.67 -11.31 -8.52
CA ILE A 128 -4.25 -11.23 -8.13
C ILE A 128 -4.10 -11.37 -6.61
N ALA A 129 -5.02 -10.80 -5.81
CA ALA A 129 -5.01 -11.00 -4.37
C ALA A 129 -5.11 -12.48 -3.99
N GLU A 130 -5.97 -13.24 -4.67
CA GLU A 130 -6.08 -14.69 -4.49
C GLU A 130 -4.81 -15.43 -4.95
N ASP A 131 -4.25 -15.07 -6.11
CA ASP A 131 -3.03 -15.67 -6.68
C ASP A 131 -1.79 -15.49 -5.79
N ILE A 132 -1.69 -14.40 -5.04
CA ILE A 132 -0.61 -14.19 -4.07
C ILE A 132 -0.86 -14.89 -2.73
N GLY A 133 -2.03 -15.51 -2.53
CA GLY A 133 -2.39 -16.27 -1.33
C GLY A 133 -3.20 -15.46 -0.31
N ALA A 134 -3.73 -14.30 -0.67
CA ALA A 134 -4.64 -13.53 0.18
C ALA A 134 -6.10 -13.93 -0.08
N ILE A 135 -6.99 -13.53 0.82
CA ILE A 135 -8.43 -13.81 0.75
C ILE A 135 -9.13 -12.58 0.16
N PRO A 136 -9.68 -12.65 -1.05
CA PRO A 136 -10.35 -11.52 -1.66
C PRO A 136 -11.68 -11.20 -0.99
N VAL A 137 -11.97 -9.92 -0.80
CA VAL A 137 -13.23 -9.38 -0.26
C VAL A 137 -13.78 -8.37 -1.24
N ASP A 138 -14.88 -8.73 -1.89
CA ASP A 138 -15.50 -7.89 -2.91
C ASP A 138 -16.43 -6.85 -2.27
N LEU A 139 -16.02 -5.61 -2.29
CA LEU A 139 -16.74 -4.46 -1.74
C LEU A 139 -18.12 -4.20 -2.42
N ARG A 140 -18.33 -4.71 -3.64
CA ARG A 140 -19.62 -4.63 -4.36
C ARG A 140 -20.67 -5.60 -3.81
N ARG A 141 -20.24 -6.61 -3.03
CA ARG A 141 -21.14 -7.62 -2.42
C ARG A 141 -21.68 -7.20 -1.07
N GLY A 142 -21.45 -5.97 -0.64
CA GLY A 142 -21.92 -5.40 0.62
C GLY A 142 -20.78 -4.95 1.53
N ASP A 143 -21.09 -4.78 2.80
CA ASP A 143 -20.15 -4.29 3.81
C ASP A 143 -18.93 -5.20 3.94
N PRO A 144 -17.71 -4.74 3.61
CA PRO A 144 -16.52 -5.56 3.64
C PRO A 144 -16.14 -6.02 5.06
N VAL A 145 -16.46 -5.22 6.07
CA VAL A 145 -16.20 -5.57 7.47
C VAL A 145 -17.06 -6.75 7.90
N GLU A 146 -18.36 -6.73 7.54
CA GLU A 146 -19.26 -7.84 7.82
C GLU A 146 -18.86 -9.10 7.05
N GLN A 147 -18.41 -8.97 5.79
CA GLN A 147 -17.89 -10.11 5.03
C GLN A 147 -16.68 -10.75 5.74
N ILE A 148 -15.71 -9.95 6.21
CA ILE A 148 -14.55 -10.45 6.96
C ILE A 148 -15.00 -11.12 8.26
N PHE A 149 -15.91 -10.51 9.02
CA PHE A 149 -16.44 -11.08 10.25
C PHE A 149 -17.13 -12.43 9.99
N GLU A 150 -17.89 -12.54 8.91
CA GLU A 150 -18.57 -13.79 8.55
C GLU A 150 -17.59 -14.88 8.16
N MET A 151 -16.58 -14.57 7.33
CA MET A 151 -15.53 -15.51 6.95
C MET A 151 -14.80 -16.04 8.18
N ARG A 152 -14.41 -15.17 9.11
CA ARG A 152 -13.72 -15.55 10.33
C ARG A 152 -14.59 -16.34 11.32
N ARG A 153 -15.89 -16.04 11.40
CA ARG A 153 -16.83 -16.84 12.21
C ARG A 153 -17.03 -18.25 11.69
N ARG A 154 -16.96 -18.45 10.37
CA ARG A 154 -17.04 -19.79 9.74
C ARG A 154 -15.80 -20.63 10.06
N ASP A 155 -14.62 -20.02 10.14
CA ASP A 155 -13.40 -20.70 10.57
C ASP A 155 -13.16 -20.53 12.06
N ARG A 156 -13.83 -21.37 12.86
CA ARG A 156 -13.74 -21.35 14.33
C ARG A 156 -12.33 -21.62 14.89
N ARG A 157 -11.35 -22.00 14.04
CA ARG A 157 -9.96 -22.27 14.47
C ARG A 157 -9.14 -21.00 14.55
N ALA A 158 -9.53 -19.95 13.85
CA ALA A 158 -8.77 -18.71 13.66
C ALA A 158 -9.23 -17.53 14.53
N GLY A 159 -10.27 -17.69 15.36
CA GLY A 159 -10.84 -16.61 16.17
C GLY A 159 -10.06 -16.30 17.45
N PRO A 160 -10.23 -15.09 18.02
CA PRO A 160 -9.72 -14.76 19.36
C PRO A 160 -10.35 -15.70 20.41
N ARG A 161 -9.61 -15.94 21.50
CA ARG A 161 -10.07 -16.81 22.59
C ARG A 161 -10.63 -15.97 23.74
N GLY A 162 -11.73 -16.40 24.34
CA GLY A 162 -12.33 -15.77 25.51
C GLY A 162 -13.85 -15.59 25.37
N PRO A 163 -14.56 -15.21 26.43
CA PRO A 163 -16.03 -15.09 26.43
C PRO A 163 -16.59 -14.09 25.42
N SER A 164 -15.81 -13.05 25.05
CA SER A 164 -16.19 -12.05 24.04
C SER A 164 -15.69 -12.38 22.63
N ALA A 165 -15.10 -13.58 22.43
CA ALA A 165 -14.47 -13.98 21.17
C ALA A 165 -15.44 -13.97 19.98
N GLU A 166 -16.71 -14.32 20.22
CA GLU A 166 -17.76 -14.33 19.17
C GLU A 166 -18.10 -12.90 18.68
N GLN A 167 -17.83 -11.89 19.51
CA GLN A 167 -18.02 -10.48 19.17
C GLN A 167 -16.78 -9.84 18.51
N MET A 168 -15.63 -10.52 18.57
CA MET A 168 -14.34 -10.04 18.06
C MET A 168 -13.99 -10.71 16.72
N GLY A 169 -14.86 -10.62 15.73
CA GLY A 169 -14.65 -11.19 14.39
C GLY A 169 -13.63 -10.43 13.54
N GLY A 170 -12.95 -9.41 14.07
CA GLY A 170 -12.05 -8.55 13.34
C GLY A 170 -10.62 -9.08 13.18
N VAL A 171 -9.73 -8.21 12.71
CA VAL A 171 -8.32 -8.52 12.46
C VAL A 171 -7.42 -7.83 13.47
N MET A 172 -6.17 -8.30 13.61
CA MET A 172 -5.17 -7.65 14.46
C MET A 172 -4.56 -6.40 13.81
N CYS A 173 -4.42 -6.43 12.48
CA CYS A 173 -3.79 -5.38 11.71
C CYS A 173 -4.71 -4.95 10.57
N ALA A 174 -4.92 -3.65 10.39
CA ALA A 174 -5.64 -3.09 9.27
C ALA A 174 -4.74 -2.13 8.48
N ILE A 175 -4.81 -2.16 7.17
CA ILE A 175 -3.98 -1.34 6.28
C ILE A 175 -4.89 -0.60 5.30
N ASP A 176 -4.82 0.72 5.32
CA ASP A 176 -5.31 1.56 4.25
C ASP A 176 -4.29 1.62 3.12
N ALA A 177 -4.70 1.24 1.91
CA ALA A 177 -3.94 1.40 0.68
C ALA A 177 -4.79 2.05 -0.45
N ALA A 178 -5.89 2.70 -0.08
CA ALA A 178 -6.78 3.44 -0.98
C ALA A 178 -6.68 4.96 -0.78
N GLY A 179 -6.53 5.42 0.47
CA GLY A 179 -6.39 6.83 0.81
C GLY A 179 -7.65 7.65 0.53
N PHE A 180 -7.45 8.94 0.21
CA PHE A 180 -8.54 9.90 -0.02
C PHE A 180 -9.45 9.53 -1.20
N GLN A 181 -8.98 8.70 -2.13
CA GLN A 181 -9.74 8.22 -3.29
C GLN A 181 -10.55 6.93 -3.02
N ALA A 182 -10.71 6.54 -1.75
CA ALA A 182 -11.56 5.40 -1.40
C ALA A 182 -12.99 5.58 -1.92
N ARG A 183 -13.53 4.52 -2.53
CA ARG A 183 -14.84 4.59 -3.19
C ARG A 183 -15.98 4.33 -2.22
N ASP A 184 -17.09 5.03 -2.45
CA ASP A 184 -18.34 4.77 -1.75
C ASP A 184 -18.88 3.38 -2.14
N ARG A 185 -19.30 2.58 -1.15
CA ARG A 185 -19.76 1.21 -1.41
C ARG A 185 -21.14 1.14 -2.06
N THR A 186 -21.93 2.20 -1.96
CA THR A 186 -23.27 2.27 -2.58
C THR A 186 -23.23 2.88 -3.97
N ASP A 187 -22.21 3.70 -4.24
CA ASP A 187 -21.98 4.35 -5.54
C ASP A 187 -20.46 4.42 -5.84
N MET A 188 -19.96 3.38 -6.48
CA MET A 188 -18.54 3.22 -6.82
C MET A 188 -18.00 4.34 -7.75
N SER A 189 -18.85 5.21 -8.30
CA SER A 189 -18.40 6.38 -9.05
C SER A 189 -17.96 7.54 -8.15
N LYS A 190 -18.36 7.51 -6.87
CA LYS A 190 -18.04 8.54 -5.87
C LYS A 190 -16.93 8.12 -4.94
N GLU A 191 -16.25 9.10 -4.38
CA GLU A 191 -15.27 8.93 -3.32
C GLU A 191 -15.92 9.10 -1.96
N ASN A 192 -15.50 8.28 -0.98
CA ASN A 192 -15.94 8.37 0.41
C ASN A 192 -14.81 7.92 1.37
N PRO A 193 -13.79 8.76 1.57
CA PRO A 193 -12.67 8.43 2.44
C PRO A 193 -13.08 8.26 3.92
N THR A 194 -14.13 8.94 4.38
CA THR A 194 -14.64 8.79 5.75
C THR A 194 -15.15 7.38 6.01
N GLN A 195 -15.82 6.77 5.03
CA GLN A 195 -16.28 5.39 5.12
C GLN A 195 -15.11 4.40 5.30
N LEU A 196 -13.99 4.63 4.59
CA LEU A 196 -12.79 3.83 4.77
C LEU A 196 -12.24 3.93 6.20
N ILE A 197 -12.17 5.14 6.77
CA ILE A 197 -11.70 5.34 8.15
C ILE A 197 -12.61 4.60 9.14
N ASP A 198 -13.93 4.65 8.94
CA ASP A 198 -14.89 3.92 9.75
C ASP A 198 -14.74 2.40 9.61
N ASP A 199 -14.51 1.90 8.41
CA ASP A 199 -14.28 0.47 8.17
C ASP A 199 -13.01 -0.04 8.85
N LEU A 200 -11.91 0.73 8.80
CA LEU A 200 -10.68 0.42 9.52
C LEU A 200 -10.91 0.37 11.04
N ALA A 201 -11.66 1.35 11.57
CA ALA A 201 -12.00 1.39 12.99
C ALA A 201 -12.89 0.21 13.43
N ARG A 202 -13.78 -0.24 12.57
CA ARG A 202 -14.69 -1.38 12.83
C ARG A 202 -13.97 -2.70 12.75
N VAL A 203 -13.17 -2.92 11.70
CA VAL A 203 -12.54 -4.21 11.41
C VAL A 203 -11.41 -4.55 12.38
N VAL A 204 -10.68 -3.55 12.89
CA VAL A 204 -9.56 -3.80 13.81
C VAL A 204 -10.07 -4.23 15.18
N ASN A 205 -9.48 -5.27 15.74
CA ASN A 205 -9.75 -5.73 17.10
C ASN A 205 -9.21 -4.74 18.17
N PRO A 206 -9.71 -4.78 19.41
CA PRO A 206 -9.08 -4.09 20.52
C PRO A 206 -7.58 -4.41 20.60
N THR A 207 -6.77 -3.39 20.92
CA THR A 207 -5.30 -3.44 20.96
C THR A 207 -4.61 -3.69 19.62
N GLY A 208 -5.36 -3.66 18.51
CA GLY A 208 -4.81 -3.83 17.17
C GLY A 208 -4.14 -2.56 16.63
N SER A 209 -3.62 -2.66 15.41
CA SER A 209 -2.85 -1.60 14.76
C SER A 209 -3.41 -1.27 13.37
N ILE A 210 -3.41 0.02 13.03
CA ILE A 210 -3.85 0.55 11.74
C ILE A 210 -2.67 1.27 11.09
N ALA A 211 -2.36 0.91 9.84
CA ALA A 211 -1.42 1.64 8.99
C ALA A 211 -2.17 2.39 7.89
N MET A 212 -1.91 3.69 7.78
CA MET A 212 -2.45 4.56 6.74
C MET A 212 -1.32 4.84 5.73
N ILE A 213 -1.25 4.05 4.66
CA ILE A 213 -0.25 4.18 3.59
C ILE A 213 -0.84 4.74 2.31
N GLY A 214 -2.15 4.68 2.14
CA GLY A 214 -2.86 5.39 1.10
C GLY A 214 -2.53 6.89 1.13
N VAL A 215 -2.62 7.55 -0.01
CA VAL A 215 -2.32 8.99 -0.10
C VAL A 215 -3.44 9.79 0.55
N TRP A 216 -3.08 10.72 1.43
CA TRP A 216 -3.98 11.68 2.07
C TRP A 216 -3.41 13.08 1.85
N GLU A 217 -4.00 13.84 0.95
CA GLU A 217 -3.50 15.14 0.55
C GLU A 217 -3.92 16.25 1.53
N PRO A 218 -2.99 17.18 1.88
CA PRO A 218 -3.34 18.36 2.67
C PRO A 218 -4.19 19.37 1.89
N HIS A 219 -4.20 19.28 0.55
CA HIS A 219 -4.97 20.10 -0.37
C HIS A 219 -5.41 19.27 -1.56
N ASP A 220 -6.63 18.74 -1.50
CA ASP A 220 -7.20 17.98 -2.61
C ASP A 220 -7.74 18.95 -3.67
N PRO A 221 -7.33 18.85 -4.94
CA PRO A 221 -7.85 19.69 -6.03
C PRO A 221 -9.29 19.35 -6.45
N HIS A 222 -9.78 18.15 -6.13
CA HIS A 222 -11.12 17.66 -6.48
C HIS A 222 -11.82 17.02 -5.28
N PRO A 223 -11.99 17.76 -4.15
CA PRO A 223 -12.42 17.19 -2.90
C PRO A 223 -13.90 16.79 -2.91
N VAL A 224 -14.24 15.77 -2.11
CA VAL A 224 -15.62 15.36 -1.87
C VAL A 224 -16.43 16.41 -1.11
N ASP A 225 -15.77 17.22 -0.30
CA ASP A 225 -16.35 18.36 0.45
C ASP A 225 -15.28 19.41 0.81
N ALA A 226 -15.73 20.51 1.42
CA ALA A 226 -14.85 21.64 1.77
C ALA A 226 -13.80 21.32 2.83
N ASP A 227 -14.03 20.34 3.70
CA ASP A 227 -13.07 19.93 4.73
C ASP A 227 -12.04 18.98 4.14
N ALA A 228 -12.42 18.03 3.30
CA ALA A 228 -11.52 17.18 2.54
C ALA A 228 -10.55 18.02 1.70
N GLY A 229 -11.01 19.10 1.06
CA GLY A 229 -10.17 20.05 0.33
C GLY A 229 -9.09 20.75 1.18
N LYS A 230 -9.19 20.67 2.51
CA LYS A 230 -8.21 21.17 3.48
C LYS A 230 -7.48 20.05 4.22
N GLY A 231 -7.56 18.83 3.70
CA GLY A 231 -6.98 17.65 4.34
C GLY A 231 -7.59 17.28 5.68
N ARG A 232 -8.87 17.62 5.90
CA ARG A 232 -9.60 17.34 7.16
C ARG A 232 -10.62 16.25 6.93
N PHE A 233 -10.61 15.24 7.78
CA PHE A 233 -11.50 14.08 7.70
C PHE A 233 -12.08 13.77 9.07
N THR A 234 -13.32 13.29 9.11
CA THR A 234 -13.94 12.80 10.33
C THR A 234 -13.31 11.48 10.75
N VAL A 235 -12.96 11.37 12.03
CA VAL A 235 -12.31 10.19 12.62
C VAL A 235 -13.11 9.72 13.82
N PRO A 236 -13.42 8.42 13.97
CA PRO A 236 -14.16 7.86 15.10
C PRO A 236 -13.27 7.72 16.36
N TRP A 237 -12.79 8.83 16.91
CA TRP A 237 -11.85 8.87 18.04
C TRP A 237 -12.34 8.07 19.26
N GLY A 238 -13.65 8.12 19.54
CA GLY A 238 -14.23 7.35 20.66
C GLY A 238 -14.03 5.85 20.48
N THR A 239 -14.21 5.33 19.26
CA THR A 239 -13.98 3.93 18.91
C THR A 239 -12.49 3.57 19.04
N PHE A 240 -11.60 4.41 18.54
CA PHE A 240 -10.16 4.19 18.67
C PHE A 240 -9.71 4.17 20.13
N PHE A 241 -10.20 5.12 20.94
CA PHE A 241 -9.90 5.17 22.37
C PHE A 241 -10.39 3.91 23.10
N GLN A 242 -11.64 3.50 22.89
CA GLN A 242 -12.22 2.31 23.55
C GLN A 242 -11.50 1.02 23.17
N LYS A 243 -11.06 0.90 21.91
CA LYS A 243 -10.31 -0.26 21.44
C LYS A 243 -8.82 -0.21 21.80
N GLY A 244 -8.28 0.95 22.21
CA GLY A 244 -6.84 1.11 22.50
C GLY A 244 -5.96 0.81 21.27
N VAL A 245 -6.38 1.25 20.09
CA VAL A 245 -5.67 0.96 18.84
C VAL A 245 -4.47 1.89 18.64
N SER A 246 -3.45 1.39 17.94
CA SER A 246 -2.38 2.22 17.39
C SER A 246 -2.72 2.62 15.95
N VAL A 247 -2.58 3.90 15.62
CA VAL A 247 -2.71 4.38 14.23
C VAL A 247 -1.40 5.02 13.80
N ARG A 248 -0.85 4.58 12.68
CA ARG A 248 0.40 5.10 12.13
C ARG A 248 0.21 5.54 10.70
N PHE A 249 0.84 6.65 10.38
CA PHE A 249 0.85 7.28 9.06
C PHE A 249 2.28 7.40 8.58
N GLY A 250 2.44 7.60 7.29
CA GLY A 250 3.69 8.09 6.79
C GLY A 250 4.09 7.52 5.44
N ARG A 251 4.98 8.28 4.82
CA ARG A 251 5.63 7.90 3.56
C ARG A 251 6.68 6.84 3.83
N THR A 252 6.94 6.04 2.82
CA THR A 252 7.95 5.00 2.86
C THR A 252 9.35 5.57 3.06
N HIS A 253 10.17 4.77 3.71
CA HIS A 253 11.60 5.01 3.90
C HIS A 253 12.35 3.91 3.13
N ASP A 254 12.50 4.10 1.82
CA ASP A 254 12.88 3.04 0.88
C ASP A 254 14.21 2.39 1.24
N GLU A 255 15.22 3.17 1.60
CA GLU A 255 16.55 2.68 1.96
C GLU A 255 16.56 1.80 3.21
N ARG A 256 15.51 1.89 4.03
CA ARG A 256 15.35 1.05 5.21
C ARG A 256 15.07 -0.41 4.85
N TYR A 257 14.42 -0.66 3.73
CA TYR A 257 13.91 -1.97 3.37
C TYR A 257 14.52 -2.54 2.09
N ASN A 258 14.95 -1.72 1.15
CA ASN A 258 15.28 -2.12 -0.21
C ASN A 258 16.39 -3.19 -0.27
N ARG A 259 17.41 -3.14 0.60
CA ARG A 259 18.47 -4.16 0.66
C ARG A 259 17.93 -5.52 1.11
N THR A 260 17.13 -5.53 2.17
CA THR A 260 16.50 -6.76 2.67
C THR A 260 15.57 -7.36 1.62
N LEU A 261 14.77 -6.53 0.97
CA LEU A 261 13.82 -6.98 -0.06
C LEU A 261 14.55 -7.46 -1.32
N ARG A 262 15.64 -6.81 -1.74
CA ARG A 262 16.52 -7.31 -2.79
C ARG A 262 17.02 -8.73 -2.47
N ASP A 263 17.51 -8.94 -1.25
CA ASP A 263 18.06 -10.24 -0.85
C ASP A 263 16.96 -11.33 -0.79
N LEU A 264 15.73 -10.96 -0.44
CA LEU A 264 14.58 -11.86 -0.54
C LEU A 264 14.23 -12.22 -1.99
N ILE A 265 14.37 -11.29 -2.93
CA ILE A 265 14.20 -11.55 -4.37
C ILE A 265 15.31 -12.49 -4.85
N VAL A 266 16.56 -12.16 -4.60
CA VAL A 266 17.73 -12.96 -5.01
C VAL A 266 17.65 -14.40 -4.49
N SER A 267 17.19 -14.59 -3.26
CA SER A 267 17.01 -15.93 -2.66
C SER A 267 15.76 -16.67 -3.15
N GLY A 268 14.95 -16.06 -4.03
CA GLY A 268 13.70 -16.66 -4.54
C GLY A 268 12.56 -16.69 -3.51
N ARG A 269 12.73 -16.05 -2.35
CA ARG A 269 11.70 -15.98 -1.30
C ARG A 269 10.64 -14.93 -1.61
N ALA A 270 10.98 -13.91 -2.39
CA ALA A 270 10.04 -12.89 -2.85
C ALA A 270 10.01 -12.80 -4.37
N LYS A 271 8.80 -12.70 -4.91
CA LYS A 271 8.53 -12.47 -6.34
C LYS A 271 7.44 -11.41 -6.49
N PRO A 272 7.77 -10.12 -6.27
CA PRO A 272 6.79 -9.04 -6.34
C PRO A 272 6.23 -8.80 -7.74
N SER A 273 6.93 -9.23 -8.80
CA SER A 273 6.47 -9.16 -10.19
C SER A 273 5.18 -9.94 -10.48
N ARG A 274 4.69 -10.77 -9.56
CA ARG A 274 3.38 -11.45 -9.66
C ARG A 274 2.20 -10.49 -9.87
N ILE A 275 2.34 -9.24 -9.45
CA ILE A 275 1.29 -8.22 -9.67
C ILE A 275 1.41 -7.51 -11.03
N VAL A 276 2.49 -7.74 -11.78
CA VAL A 276 2.73 -7.09 -13.07
C VAL A 276 1.87 -7.73 -14.13
N THR A 277 0.99 -6.93 -14.72
CA THR A 277 0.04 -7.38 -15.74
C THR A 277 0.42 -6.97 -17.15
N GLN A 278 1.18 -5.88 -17.30
CA GLN A 278 1.57 -5.34 -18.60
C GLN A 278 3.05 -4.98 -18.63
N ARG A 279 3.70 -5.28 -19.76
CA ARG A 279 5.08 -4.89 -20.09
C ARG A 279 5.06 -4.21 -21.46
N LEU A 280 5.23 -2.90 -21.48
CA LEU A 280 5.02 -2.09 -22.66
C LEU A 280 6.25 -1.23 -22.98
N PRO A 281 6.49 -0.91 -24.27
CA PRO A 281 7.45 0.14 -24.62
C PRO A 281 7.02 1.49 -24.01
N LEU A 282 7.99 2.31 -23.61
CA LEU A 282 7.72 3.63 -23.03
C LEU A 282 6.88 4.53 -23.95
N GLY A 283 7.00 4.41 -25.27
CA GLY A 283 6.20 5.15 -26.23
C GLY A 283 4.69 4.90 -26.14
N LEU A 284 4.25 3.79 -25.52
CA LEU A 284 2.84 3.48 -25.27
C LEU A 284 2.32 4.01 -23.94
N ALA A 285 3.12 4.76 -23.18
CA ALA A 285 2.74 5.28 -21.87
C ALA A 285 1.41 6.07 -21.89
N PRO A 286 1.12 7.01 -22.84
CA PRO A 286 -0.15 7.73 -22.85
C PRO A 286 -1.37 6.81 -22.92
N ILE A 287 -1.31 5.76 -23.74
CA ILE A 287 -2.41 4.79 -23.89
C ILE A 287 -2.55 3.94 -22.64
N ALA A 288 -1.41 3.53 -22.05
CA ALA A 288 -1.41 2.72 -20.84
C ALA A 288 -1.90 3.49 -19.62
N TYR A 289 -1.58 4.77 -19.49
CA TYR A 289 -2.10 5.64 -18.43
C TYR A 289 -3.63 5.79 -18.54
N ASP A 290 -4.17 6.03 -19.72
CA ASP A 290 -5.58 6.13 -19.95
C ASP A 290 -6.32 4.80 -19.65
N ALA A 291 -5.77 3.67 -20.06
CA ALA A 291 -6.34 2.36 -19.74
C ALA A 291 -6.28 2.05 -18.24
N PHE A 292 -5.18 2.43 -17.57
CA PHE A 292 -5.00 2.25 -16.13
C PHE A 292 -5.99 3.14 -15.33
N ASP A 293 -6.15 4.41 -15.70
CA ASP A 293 -7.07 5.35 -15.05
C ASP A 293 -8.52 4.87 -15.15
N ARG A 294 -8.93 4.40 -16.32
CA ARG A 294 -10.25 3.79 -16.55
C ARG A 294 -10.42 2.41 -15.93
N ARG A 295 -9.39 1.88 -15.25
CA ARG A 295 -9.40 0.53 -14.67
C ARG A 295 -9.74 -0.55 -15.69
N ALA A 296 -9.24 -0.40 -16.94
CA ALA A 296 -9.45 -1.38 -18.00
C ALA A 296 -9.00 -2.77 -17.53
N ASP A 297 -9.72 -3.81 -17.94
CA ASP A 297 -9.39 -5.19 -17.54
C ASP A 297 -7.95 -5.54 -17.92
N GLY A 298 -7.25 -6.18 -16.99
CA GLY A 298 -5.84 -6.53 -17.12
C GLY A 298 -4.83 -5.42 -16.84
N TYR A 299 -5.24 -4.19 -16.50
CA TYR A 299 -4.32 -3.09 -16.15
C TYR A 299 -4.24 -2.90 -14.63
N VAL A 300 -3.40 -3.69 -13.95
CA VAL A 300 -3.20 -3.60 -12.49
C VAL A 300 -1.83 -3.02 -12.14
N LYS A 301 -0.76 -3.49 -12.77
CA LYS A 301 0.59 -2.90 -12.70
C LYS A 301 1.24 -2.97 -14.07
N VAL A 302 1.69 -1.82 -14.55
CA VAL A 302 2.36 -1.68 -15.85
C VAL A 302 3.83 -1.40 -15.64
N LEU A 303 4.70 -2.12 -16.34
CA LEU A 303 6.11 -1.80 -16.48
C LEU A 303 6.36 -1.24 -17.88
N PHE A 304 7.14 -0.17 -17.95
CA PHE A 304 7.59 0.39 -19.21
C PHE A 304 9.06 0.04 -19.46
N LYS A 305 9.35 -0.42 -20.68
CA LYS A 305 10.71 -0.57 -21.17
C LYS A 305 11.09 0.67 -21.98
N PRO A 306 12.15 1.40 -21.62
CA PRO A 306 12.48 2.69 -22.20
C PRO A 306 13.11 2.63 -23.61
N LYS A 307 13.15 1.46 -24.23
CA LYS A 307 13.66 1.24 -25.62
C LYS A 307 12.54 1.30 -26.65
#